data_97242405a99a0685495edd7b2eab30e0
#
_entry.id   97242405a99a0685495edd7b2eab30e0
#
_cell.length_a   1.000
_cell.length_b   1.000
_cell.length_c   1.000
_cell.angle_alpha   90.00
_cell.angle_beta   90.00
_cell.angle_gamma   90.00
#
_symmetry.space_group_name_H-M   'P 1'
#
loop_
_entity.id
_entity.type
_entity.pdbx_description
1 polymer ?
#
loop_
_entity_poly.entity_id
_entity_poly.type
_entity_poly.pdbx_seq_one_letter_code
_entity_poly.pdbx_strand_id
1 'polypeptide(L)'
;MIVEHLSLVDFRNYAVADVALGSGPNVFVGRNGQGKTNLAEAIAFLATLGSHRVSNDAPMVRDGAEAAIIRARLVHGERSVLLEAQVNRQGANKARVNGAPVKTAELPRYAQVVLFAPEDLQIVRGDPSSRRRFMDQLLVQRSPRFAGVISDYDRVLKQRTALLKSAKVRGIRGDQLSTLDVWDDKLVALGTELIEARLGLAADLSTPLTAAYSAIAGADHQPQLDWALSVRGGDPDIPPTLPASGAGAGARRTLQTTREVR
;
A
#
# COMPACT_ATOMS: atom_id res chain seq x y z
N MET A 1 -7.84 6.32 -18.06
CA MET A 1 -8.53 5.06 -17.79
C MET A 1 -9.83 5.37 -17.08
N ILE A 2 -10.92 4.69 -17.47
CA ILE A 2 -12.29 4.94 -16.98
C ILE A 2 -12.85 3.60 -16.53
N VAL A 3 -13.57 3.58 -15.42
CA VAL A 3 -14.42 2.45 -15.03
C VAL A 3 -15.77 2.64 -15.74
N GLU A 4 -16.07 1.83 -16.73
CA GLU A 4 -17.32 1.91 -17.48
C GLU A 4 -18.46 1.16 -16.77
N HIS A 5 -18.11 0.08 -16.07
CA HIS A 5 -19.09 -0.78 -15.44
C HIS A 5 -18.51 -1.44 -14.19
N LEU A 6 -19.29 -1.51 -13.11
CA LEU A 6 -18.97 -2.21 -11.88
C LEU A 6 -20.08 -3.19 -11.54
N SER A 7 -19.75 -4.46 -11.34
CA SER A 7 -20.67 -5.49 -10.87
C SER A 7 -20.15 -6.11 -9.58
N LEU A 8 -21.01 -6.23 -8.59
CA LEU A 8 -20.74 -6.82 -7.29
C LEU A 8 -21.71 -7.95 -7.00
N VAL A 9 -21.20 -9.03 -6.41
CA VAL A 9 -22.02 -10.13 -5.87
C VAL A 9 -21.51 -10.43 -4.47
N ASP A 10 -22.43 -10.47 -3.51
CA ASP A 10 -22.17 -10.74 -2.08
C ASP A 10 -21.02 -9.91 -1.48
N PHE A 11 -20.92 -8.65 -1.90
CA PHE A 11 -19.90 -7.72 -1.44
C PHE A 11 -20.45 -6.75 -0.40
N ARG A 12 -19.94 -6.76 0.82
CA ARG A 12 -20.37 -5.90 1.92
C ARG A 12 -21.89 -6.07 2.18
N ASN A 13 -22.66 -5.01 1.94
CA ASN A 13 -24.11 -5.01 2.08
C ASN A 13 -24.87 -5.34 0.77
N TYR A 14 -24.14 -5.47 -0.33
CA TYR A 14 -24.73 -5.80 -1.63
C TYR A 14 -24.83 -7.32 -1.82
N ALA A 15 -26.05 -7.83 -2.00
CA ALA A 15 -26.25 -9.17 -2.54
C ALA A 15 -25.87 -9.19 -4.02
N VAL A 16 -26.39 -8.22 -4.77
CA VAL A 16 -26.03 -7.94 -6.16
C VAL A 16 -26.06 -6.43 -6.37
N ALA A 17 -25.10 -5.89 -7.08
CA ALA A 17 -25.14 -4.53 -7.61
C ALA A 17 -24.57 -4.54 -9.03
N ASP A 18 -25.20 -3.79 -9.91
CA ASP A 18 -24.78 -3.63 -11.30
C ASP A 18 -24.88 -2.15 -11.67
N VAL A 19 -23.72 -1.51 -11.91
CA VAL A 19 -23.60 -0.06 -11.97
C VAL A 19 -22.85 0.34 -13.23
N ALA A 20 -23.56 0.99 -14.16
CA ALA A 20 -22.94 1.66 -15.29
C ALA A 20 -22.41 3.02 -14.83
N LEU A 21 -21.20 3.35 -15.25
CA LEU A 21 -20.50 4.59 -14.87
C LEU A 21 -20.19 5.41 -16.13
N GLY A 22 -20.35 6.70 -16.03
CA GLY A 22 -19.99 7.65 -17.10
C GLY A 22 -18.50 7.94 -17.15
N SER A 23 -18.06 8.52 -18.25
CA SER A 23 -16.65 8.92 -18.45
C SER A 23 -16.21 10.14 -17.62
N GLY A 24 -17.17 10.87 -17.05
CA GLY A 24 -16.92 12.03 -16.21
C GLY A 24 -17.11 11.74 -14.71
N PRO A 25 -17.37 12.78 -13.91
CA PRO A 25 -17.71 12.61 -12.51
C PRO A 25 -18.97 11.77 -12.30
N ASN A 26 -18.90 10.78 -11.44
CA ASN A 26 -20.02 9.95 -11.02
C ASN A 26 -20.35 10.27 -9.56
N VAL A 27 -21.59 10.59 -9.24
CA VAL A 27 -22.02 10.96 -7.89
C VAL A 27 -23.02 9.95 -7.37
N PHE A 28 -22.70 9.32 -6.24
CA PHE A 28 -23.59 8.39 -5.56
C PHE A 28 -24.33 9.11 -4.42
N VAL A 29 -25.63 9.23 -4.51
CA VAL A 29 -26.49 9.92 -3.53
C VAL A 29 -27.37 8.90 -2.81
N GLY A 30 -27.60 9.11 -1.51
CA GLY A 30 -28.45 8.26 -0.70
C GLY A 30 -28.15 8.41 0.79
N ARG A 31 -28.96 7.78 1.64
CA ARG A 31 -28.78 7.80 3.10
C ARG A 31 -27.48 7.15 3.53
N ASN A 32 -27.00 7.49 4.74
CA ASN A 32 -25.83 6.83 5.32
C ASN A 32 -26.13 5.33 5.56
N GLY A 33 -25.09 4.49 5.46
CA GLY A 33 -25.24 3.04 5.59
C GLY A 33 -25.72 2.30 4.34
N GLN A 34 -26.10 2.99 3.26
CA GLN A 34 -26.62 2.35 2.03
C GLN A 34 -25.52 1.73 1.12
N GLY A 35 -24.27 1.84 1.50
CA GLY A 35 -23.17 1.19 0.76
C GLY A 35 -22.46 2.06 -0.27
N LYS A 36 -22.74 3.37 -0.36
CA LYS A 36 -22.06 4.27 -1.33
C LYS A 36 -20.54 4.13 -1.32
N THR A 37 -19.93 4.14 -0.13
CA THR A 37 -18.50 3.96 0.05
C THR A 37 -18.03 2.57 -0.37
N ASN A 38 -18.90 1.56 -0.27
CA ASN A 38 -18.55 0.18 -0.65
C ASN A 38 -18.34 0.03 -2.15
N LEU A 39 -18.99 0.86 -2.97
CA LEU A 39 -18.74 0.90 -4.43
C LEU A 39 -17.32 1.42 -4.73
N ALA A 40 -16.92 2.51 -4.08
CA ALA A 40 -15.56 3.05 -4.21
C ALA A 40 -14.51 2.07 -3.66
N GLU A 41 -14.80 1.42 -2.52
CA GLU A 41 -13.93 0.38 -1.93
C GLU A 41 -13.73 -0.80 -2.89
N ALA A 42 -14.77 -1.25 -3.58
CA ALA A 42 -14.68 -2.34 -4.54
C ALA A 42 -13.78 -1.99 -5.73
N ILE A 43 -13.91 -0.77 -6.28
CA ILE A 43 -13.03 -0.29 -7.36
C ILE A 43 -11.58 -0.20 -6.86
N ALA A 44 -11.37 0.38 -5.67
CA ALA A 44 -10.05 0.50 -5.09
C ALA A 44 -9.39 -0.87 -4.84
N PHE A 45 -10.17 -1.87 -4.40
CA PHE A 45 -9.67 -3.22 -4.17
C PHE A 45 -9.04 -3.86 -5.42
N LEU A 46 -9.61 -3.66 -6.59
CA LEU A 46 -9.04 -4.19 -7.84
C LEU A 46 -7.65 -3.62 -8.15
N ALA A 47 -7.38 -2.39 -7.72
CA ALA A 47 -6.11 -1.71 -7.95
C ALA A 47 -5.08 -1.88 -6.82
N THR A 48 -5.53 -2.18 -5.59
CA THR A 48 -4.65 -2.19 -4.40
C THR A 48 -4.57 -3.53 -3.71
N LEU A 49 -5.51 -4.46 -4.01
CA LEU A 49 -5.69 -5.75 -3.33
C LEU A 49 -5.88 -5.62 -1.82
N GLY A 50 -6.42 -4.52 -1.38
CA GLY A 50 -6.68 -4.25 0.03
C GLY A 50 -7.81 -3.26 0.24
N SER A 51 -8.37 -3.28 1.44
CA SER A 51 -9.34 -2.28 1.87
C SER A 51 -8.66 -1.20 2.72
N HIS A 52 -9.05 0.06 2.53
CA HIS A 52 -8.65 1.16 3.40
C HIS A 52 -9.34 1.13 4.77
N ARG A 53 -10.37 0.28 4.94
CA ARG A 53 -11.21 0.21 6.14
C ARG A 53 -10.96 -1.00 7.03
N VAL A 54 -10.43 -2.07 6.47
CA VAL A 54 -10.21 -3.33 7.21
C VAL A 54 -8.82 -3.89 6.92
N SER A 55 -8.26 -4.59 7.89
CA SER A 55 -6.91 -5.17 7.81
C SER A 55 -6.88 -6.55 7.15
N ASN A 56 -8.02 -7.19 6.99
CA ASN A 56 -8.18 -8.46 6.29
C ASN A 56 -9.41 -8.43 5.39
N ASP A 57 -9.50 -9.35 4.44
CA ASP A 57 -10.50 -9.31 3.37
C ASP A 57 -11.84 -9.94 3.76
N ALA A 58 -11.88 -10.81 4.76
CA ALA A 58 -13.10 -11.53 5.14
C ALA A 58 -14.32 -10.62 5.41
N PRO A 59 -14.18 -9.42 6.06
CA PRO A 59 -15.31 -8.51 6.26
C PRO A 59 -15.86 -7.88 4.98
N MET A 60 -15.19 -8.03 3.83
CA MET A 60 -15.72 -7.57 2.53
C MET A 60 -16.73 -8.55 1.95
N VAL A 61 -16.72 -9.80 2.40
CA VAL A 61 -17.70 -10.81 2.01
C VAL A 61 -18.98 -10.57 2.80
N ARG A 62 -20.12 -10.52 2.09
CA ARG A 62 -21.43 -10.33 2.67
C ARG A 62 -21.70 -11.39 3.71
N ASP A 63 -22.37 -11.00 4.78
CA ASP A 63 -22.74 -11.96 5.84
C ASP A 63 -23.59 -13.11 5.31
N GLY A 64 -23.26 -14.33 5.70
CA GLY A 64 -23.87 -15.56 5.19
C GLY A 64 -23.32 -16.08 3.86
N ALA A 65 -22.44 -15.32 3.18
CA ALA A 65 -21.81 -15.78 1.93
C ALA A 65 -20.38 -16.31 2.15
N GLU A 66 -19.94 -17.21 1.29
CA GLU A 66 -18.60 -17.79 1.32
C GLU A 66 -17.57 -16.95 0.57
N ALA A 67 -18.01 -16.16 -0.42
CA ALA A 67 -17.14 -15.30 -1.22
C ALA A 67 -17.90 -14.10 -1.76
N ALA A 68 -17.17 -13.02 -1.99
CA ALA A 68 -17.64 -11.86 -2.75
C ALA A 68 -16.98 -11.82 -4.11
N ILE A 69 -17.70 -11.33 -5.12
CA ILE A 69 -17.16 -11.13 -6.46
C ILE A 69 -17.24 -9.65 -6.82
N ILE A 70 -16.12 -9.09 -7.25
CA ILE A 70 -15.99 -7.75 -7.76
C ILE A 70 -15.57 -7.85 -9.22
N ARG A 71 -16.36 -7.26 -10.13
CA ARG A 71 -16.01 -7.15 -11.54
C ARG A 71 -16.04 -5.70 -11.97
N ALA A 72 -15.01 -5.26 -12.69
CA ALA A 72 -15.02 -3.94 -13.31
C ALA A 72 -14.54 -4.03 -14.76
N ARG A 73 -15.26 -3.35 -15.64
CA ARG A 73 -14.81 -3.08 -17.00
C ARG A 73 -14.09 -1.74 -17.01
N LEU A 74 -12.82 -1.78 -17.37
CA LEU A 74 -11.98 -0.60 -17.49
C LEU A 74 -11.74 -0.30 -18.97
N VAL A 75 -11.80 0.97 -19.34
CA VAL A 75 -11.57 1.44 -20.72
C VAL A 75 -10.45 2.47 -20.73
N HIS A 76 -9.54 2.33 -21.69
CA HIS A 76 -8.46 3.28 -21.95
C HIS A 76 -8.25 3.42 -23.46
N GLY A 77 -8.71 4.54 -24.04
CA GLY A 77 -8.82 4.69 -25.50
C GLY A 77 -9.75 3.65 -26.08
N GLU A 78 -9.31 2.91 -27.09
CA GLU A 78 -10.05 1.83 -27.74
C GLU A 78 -9.92 0.47 -27.03
N ARG A 79 -9.10 0.39 -25.99
CA ARG A 79 -8.86 -0.87 -25.27
C ARG A 79 -9.77 -0.99 -24.07
N SER A 80 -10.38 -2.15 -23.91
CA SER A 80 -11.12 -2.49 -22.71
C SER A 80 -10.54 -3.74 -22.04
N VAL A 81 -10.63 -3.78 -20.72
CA VAL A 81 -10.24 -4.95 -19.93
C VAL A 81 -11.31 -5.21 -18.86
N LEU A 82 -11.68 -6.47 -18.70
CA LEU A 82 -12.55 -6.91 -17.63
C LEU A 82 -11.69 -7.52 -16.52
N LEU A 83 -11.71 -6.88 -15.36
CA LEU A 83 -11.07 -7.39 -14.15
C LEU A 83 -12.12 -8.06 -13.27
N GLU A 84 -11.75 -9.19 -12.69
CA GLU A 84 -12.55 -9.89 -11.70
C GLU A 84 -11.66 -10.28 -10.50
N ALA A 85 -12.14 -9.97 -9.31
CA ALA A 85 -11.60 -10.47 -8.05
C ALA A 85 -12.68 -11.26 -7.30
N GLN A 86 -12.37 -12.47 -6.90
CA GLN A 86 -13.15 -13.24 -5.95
C GLN A 86 -12.45 -13.19 -4.60
N VAL A 87 -13.09 -12.54 -3.65
CA VAL A 87 -12.64 -12.43 -2.26
C VAL A 87 -13.28 -13.56 -1.47
N ASN A 88 -12.48 -14.48 -0.98
CA ASN A 88 -12.97 -15.62 -0.21
C ASN A 88 -12.98 -15.31 1.28
N ARG A 89 -14.02 -15.73 1.99
CA ARG A 89 -14.08 -15.65 3.46
C ARG A 89 -12.98 -16.48 4.11
N GLN A 90 -12.70 -17.63 3.50
CA GLN A 90 -11.61 -18.53 3.89
C GLN A 90 -10.78 -18.92 2.66
N GLY A 91 -9.47 -19.10 2.86
CA GLY A 91 -8.56 -19.47 1.79
C GLY A 91 -8.07 -18.30 0.94
N ALA A 92 -7.43 -18.63 -0.17
CA ALA A 92 -6.81 -17.63 -1.05
C ALA A 92 -7.86 -16.98 -1.96
N ASN A 93 -7.73 -15.68 -2.18
CA ASN A 93 -8.50 -14.96 -3.19
C ASN A 93 -8.13 -15.41 -4.60
N LYS A 94 -9.07 -15.25 -5.56
CA LYS A 94 -8.86 -15.59 -6.97
C LYS A 94 -9.04 -14.34 -7.82
N ALA A 95 -8.39 -14.33 -8.98
CA ALA A 95 -8.50 -13.24 -9.94
C ALA A 95 -8.63 -13.73 -11.38
N ARG A 96 -9.28 -12.93 -12.20
CA ARG A 96 -9.35 -13.14 -13.66
C ARG A 96 -9.19 -11.81 -14.39
N VAL A 97 -8.58 -11.90 -15.57
CA VAL A 97 -8.48 -10.80 -16.52
C VAL A 97 -9.04 -11.27 -17.83
N ASN A 98 -10.07 -10.60 -18.34
CA ASN A 98 -10.81 -11.01 -19.54
C ASN A 98 -11.29 -12.49 -19.49
N GLY A 99 -11.70 -12.94 -18.29
CA GLY A 99 -12.15 -14.31 -18.04
C GLY A 99 -11.03 -15.33 -17.80
N ALA A 100 -9.79 -15.04 -18.16
CA ALA A 100 -8.65 -15.92 -17.92
C ALA A 100 -8.17 -15.82 -16.46
N PRO A 101 -7.91 -16.94 -15.76
CA PRO A 101 -7.39 -16.92 -14.40
C PRO A 101 -5.97 -16.36 -14.38
N VAL A 102 -5.70 -15.47 -13.41
CA VAL A 102 -4.38 -14.87 -13.16
C VAL A 102 -4.07 -14.92 -11.68
N LYS A 103 -2.82 -14.65 -11.30
CA LYS A 103 -2.47 -14.42 -9.90
C LYS A 103 -3.11 -13.10 -9.43
N THR A 104 -3.66 -13.07 -8.22
CA THR A 104 -4.28 -11.86 -7.66
C THR A 104 -3.33 -10.65 -7.71
N ALA A 105 -2.05 -10.86 -7.44
CA ALA A 105 -1.01 -9.83 -7.50
C ALA A 105 -0.83 -9.19 -8.90
N GLU A 106 -1.47 -9.70 -9.94
CA GLU A 106 -1.41 -9.12 -11.29
C GLU A 106 -2.48 -8.04 -11.51
N LEU A 107 -3.60 -8.04 -10.77
CA LEU A 107 -4.68 -7.07 -10.95
C LEU A 107 -4.21 -5.60 -10.90
N PRO A 108 -3.34 -5.20 -9.95
CA PRO A 108 -2.86 -3.82 -9.88
C PRO A 108 -2.08 -3.33 -11.12
N ARG A 109 -1.67 -4.25 -12.00
CA ARG A 109 -1.02 -3.86 -13.27
C ARG A 109 -1.99 -3.26 -14.29
N TYR A 110 -3.28 -3.56 -14.13
CA TYR A 110 -4.33 -3.15 -15.06
C TYR A 110 -5.13 -1.94 -14.57
N ALA A 111 -5.04 -1.60 -13.29
CA ALA A 111 -5.81 -0.52 -12.68
C ALA A 111 -4.92 0.32 -11.76
N GLN A 112 -4.99 1.63 -11.91
CA GLN A 112 -4.42 2.58 -10.98
C GLN A 112 -5.54 3.41 -10.38
N VAL A 113 -5.49 3.62 -9.08
CA VAL A 113 -6.52 4.34 -8.32
C VAL A 113 -5.89 5.34 -7.36
N VAL A 114 -6.52 6.47 -7.23
CA VAL A 114 -6.33 7.38 -6.10
C VAL A 114 -7.65 7.41 -5.35
N LEU A 115 -7.63 6.96 -4.11
CA LEU A 115 -8.77 7.00 -3.22
C LEU A 115 -8.47 8.04 -2.13
N PHE A 116 -9.43 8.91 -1.86
CA PHE A 116 -9.43 9.78 -0.70
C PHE A 116 -10.64 9.43 0.18
N ALA A 117 -10.38 9.09 1.43
CA ALA A 117 -11.40 8.75 2.41
C ALA A 117 -11.11 9.46 3.74
N PRO A 118 -12.13 9.66 4.62
CA PRO A 118 -11.90 10.26 5.93
C PRO A 118 -10.82 9.58 6.76
N GLU A 119 -10.63 8.28 6.58
CA GLU A 119 -9.61 7.46 7.20
C GLU A 119 -8.18 7.91 6.82
N ASP A 120 -7.99 8.53 5.65
CA ASP A 120 -6.69 9.01 5.18
C ASP A 120 -6.14 10.17 6.01
N LEU A 121 -6.97 10.82 6.82
CA LEU A 121 -6.49 11.76 7.84
C LEU A 121 -5.52 11.11 8.84
N GLN A 122 -5.58 9.78 8.99
CA GLN A 122 -4.61 9.01 9.77
C GLN A 122 -3.18 9.06 9.17
N ILE A 123 -3.02 9.36 7.88
CA ILE A 123 -1.70 9.57 7.28
C ILE A 123 -0.98 10.73 7.95
N VAL A 124 -1.72 11.80 8.28
CA VAL A 124 -1.16 12.99 8.94
C VAL A 124 -1.19 12.87 10.46
N ARG A 125 -2.31 12.41 11.04
CA ARG A 125 -2.56 12.42 12.48
C ARG A 125 -2.24 11.10 13.18
N GLY A 126 -2.14 10.00 12.42
CA GLY A 126 -1.92 8.66 12.92
C GLY A 126 -0.44 8.32 13.11
N ASP A 127 -0.20 7.06 13.41
CA ASP A 127 1.13 6.54 13.67
C ASP A 127 1.97 6.37 12.38
N PRO A 128 3.29 6.18 12.52
CA PRO A 128 4.20 5.98 11.39
C PRO A 128 3.87 4.78 10.50
N SER A 129 3.12 3.79 10.99
CA SER A 129 2.75 2.60 10.21
C SER A 129 1.76 2.94 9.10
N SER A 130 0.82 3.85 9.37
CA SER A 130 -0.14 4.34 8.37
C SER A 130 0.57 5.08 7.24
N ARG A 131 1.55 5.92 7.56
CA ARG A 131 2.38 6.62 6.57
C ARG A 131 3.21 5.67 5.73
N ARG A 132 3.85 4.67 6.37
CA ARG A 132 4.61 3.64 5.62
C ARG A 132 3.71 2.87 4.68
N ARG A 133 2.54 2.42 5.15
CA ARG A 133 1.57 1.69 4.32
C ARG A 133 1.14 2.51 3.10
N PHE A 134 0.84 3.80 3.28
CA PHE A 134 0.49 4.69 2.18
C PHE A 134 1.59 4.77 1.13
N MET A 135 2.83 4.98 1.54
CA MET A 135 3.97 5.05 0.62
C MET A 135 4.22 3.71 -0.08
N ASP A 136 4.08 2.61 0.63
CA ASP A 136 4.24 1.26 0.07
C ASP A 136 3.17 0.96 -0.98
N GLN A 137 1.92 1.38 -0.75
CA GLN A 137 0.85 1.28 -1.75
C GLN A 137 1.16 2.10 -3.00
N LEU A 138 1.67 3.31 -2.85
CA LEU A 138 2.09 4.14 -3.99
C LEU A 138 3.26 3.51 -4.75
N LEU A 139 4.25 2.95 -4.05
CA LEU A 139 5.36 2.23 -4.69
C LEU A 139 4.85 1.04 -5.51
N VAL A 140 3.93 0.24 -4.97
CA VAL A 140 3.35 -0.90 -5.68
C VAL A 140 2.55 -0.45 -6.90
N GLN A 141 1.75 0.62 -6.81
CA GLN A 141 1.01 1.16 -7.95
C GLN A 141 1.96 1.68 -9.05
N ARG A 142 3.06 2.32 -8.68
CA ARG A 142 4.08 2.82 -9.61
C ARG A 142 4.91 1.69 -10.22
N SER A 143 5.25 0.69 -9.43
CA SER A 143 6.06 -0.46 -9.84
C SER A 143 5.62 -1.72 -9.11
N PRO A 144 4.79 -2.57 -9.73
CA PRO A 144 4.19 -3.77 -9.12
C PRO A 144 5.20 -4.76 -8.52
N ARG A 145 6.48 -4.72 -8.94
CA ARG A 145 7.53 -5.55 -8.36
C ARG A 145 7.72 -5.32 -6.86
N PHE A 146 7.44 -4.10 -6.37
CA PHE A 146 7.57 -3.79 -4.95
C PHE A 146 6.60 -4.56 -4.06
N ALA A 147 5.50 -5.09 -4.60
CA ALA A 147 4.65 -6.01 -3.84
C ALA A 147 5.44 -7.25 -3.38
N GLY A 148 6.31 -7.78 -4.25
CA GLY A 148 7.20 -8.88 -3.91
C GLY A 148 8.26 -8.49 -2.89
N VAL A 149 8.94 -7.36 -3.09
CA VAL A 149 10.00 -6.86 -2.20
C VAL A 149 9.46 -6.63 -0.77
N ILE A 150 8.29 -5.99 -0.64
CA ILE A 150 7.63 -5.75 0.64
C ILE A 150 7.25 -7.07 1.33
N SER A 151 6.65 -7.99 0.58
CA SER A 151 6.27 -9.31 1.11
C SER A 151 7.49 -10.11 1.57
N ASP A 152 8.58 -10.07 0.82
CA ASP A 152 9.83 -10.76 1.17
C ASP A 152 10.49 -10.13 2.41
N TYR A 153 10.52 -8.79 2.48
CA TYR A 153 11.01 -8.07 3.65
C TYR A 153 10.23 -8.45 4.92
N ASP A 154 8.89 -8.43 4.86
CA ASP A 154 8.04 -8.80 5.99
C ASP A 154 8.23 -10.25 6.40
N ARG A 155 8.40 -11.16 5.45
CA ARG A 155 8.67 -12.57 5.71
C ARG A 155 10.01 -12.75 6.41
N VAL A 156 11.07 -12.12 5.90
CA VAL A 156 12.42 -12.17 6.51
C VAL A 156 12.40 -11.60 7.92
N LEU A 157 11.74 -10.45 8.11
CA LEU A 157 11.61 -9.81 9.42
C LEU A 157 10.88 -10.70 10.43
N LYS A 158 9.79 -11.36 10.01
CA LYS A 158 9.04 -12.32 10.85
C LYS A 158 9.90 -13.52 11.24
N GLN A 159 10.63 -14.10 10.29
CA GLN A 159 11.52 -15.26 10.53
C GLN A 159 12.64 -14.90 11.49
N ARG A 160 13.31 -13.76 11.23
CA ARG A 160 14.37 -13.25 12.12
C ARG A 160 13.86 -13.02 13.54
N THR A 161 12.71 -12.37 13.68
CA THR A 161 12.09 -12.09 14.98
C THR A 161 11.71 -13.38 15.72
N ALA A 162 11.18 -14.37 15.03
CA ALA A 162 10.86 -15.67 15.61
C ALA A 162 12.13 -16.40 16.10
N LEU A 163 13.20 -16.36 15.31
CA LEU A 163 14.49 -16.95 15.67
C LEU A 163 15.06 -16.29 16.94
N LEU A 164 15.09 -14.96 17.01
CA LEU A 164 15.54 -14.22 18.19
C LEU A 164 14.71 -14.53 19.45
N LYS A 165 13.38 -14.60 19.31
CA LYS A 165 12.50 -15.00 20.43
C LYS A 165 12.81 -16.42 20.91
N SER A 166 12.98 -17.37 19.99
CA SER A 166 13.33 -18.75 20.31
C SER A 166 14.69 -18.85 20.98
N ALA A 167 15.70 -18.13 20.47
CA ALA A 167 17.03 -18.08 21.04
C ALA A 167 17.02 -17.52 22.46
N LYS A 168 16.26 -16.44 22.70
CA LYS A 168 16.10 -15.86 24.05
C LYS A 168 15.50 -16.87 25.03
N VAL A 169 14.48 -17.62 24.64
CA VAL A 169 13.84 -18.64 25.49
C VAL A 169 14.81 -19.79 25.82
N ARG A 170 15.65 -20.18 24.85
CA ARG A 170 16.63 -21.29 24.99
C ARG A 170 17.94 -20.85 25.61
N GLY A 171 18.14 -19.58 25.93
CA GLY A 171 19.40 -19.05 26.48
C GLY A 171 20.58 -19.06 25.47
N ILE A 172 20.30 -19.20 24.18
CA ILE A 172 21.32 -19.26 23.12
C ILE A 172 21.90 -17.86 22.92
N ARG A 173 23.24 -17.72 22.90
CA ARG A 173 23.95 -16.45 22.75
C ARG A 173 25.19 -16.59 21.87
N GLY A 174 25.65 -15.44 21.31
CA GLY A 174 26.92 -15.36 20.58
C GLY A 174 26.95 -16.21 19.32
N ASP A 175 28.06 -16.89 19.09
CA ASP A 175 28.35 -17.64 17.85
C ASP A 175 27.33 -18.73 17.49
N GLN A 176 26.53 -19.16 18.45
CA GLN A 176 25.41 -20.09 18.21
C GLN A 176 24.25 -19.46 17.41
N LEU A 177 24.31 -18.15 17.15
CA LEU A 177 23.34 -17.41 16.36
C LEU A 177 23.78 -17.17 14.90
N SER A 178 24.78 -17.89 14.41
CA SER A 178 25.33 -17.75 13.05
C SER A 178 24.27 -17.82 11.93
N THR A 179 23.15 -18.52 12.18
CA THR A 179 22.01 -18.53 11.26
C THR A 179 21.31 -17.17 11.12
N LEU A 180 21.53 -16.23 12.06
CA LEU A 180 21.01 -14.86 11.94
C LEU A 180 21.67 -14.07 10.82
N ASP A 181 22.95 -14.32 10.56
CA ASP A 181 23.71 -13.58 9.53
C ASP A 181 23.02 -13.65 8.16
N VAL A 182 22.50 -14.83 7.80
CA VAL A 182 21.76 -15.02 6.54
C VAL A 182 20.47 -14.20 6.49
N TRP A 183 19.79 -14.09 7.62
CA TRP A 183 18.57 -13.29 7.71
C TRP A 183 18.89 -11.80 7.75
N ASP A 184 19.98 -11.41 8.40
CA ASP A 184 20.44 -10.03 8.49
C ASP A 184 20.87 -9.51 7.11
N ASP A 185 21.65 -10.29 6.34
CA ASP A 185 22.04 -9.94 4.98
C ASP A 185 20.81 -9.72 4.07
N LYS A 186 19.83 -10.64 4.14
CA LYS A 186 18.58 -10.49 3.38
C LYS A 186 17.77 -9.27 3.82
N LEU A 187 17.68 -9.03 5.14
CA LEU A 187 16.94 -7.89 5.68
C LEU A 187 17.59 -6.58 5.26
N VAL A 188 18.92 -6.50 5.27
CA VAL A 188 19.68 -5.34 4.82
C VAL A 188 19.46 -5.09 3.34
N ALA A 189 19.57 -6.13 2.49
CA ALA A 189 19.38 -5.98 1.06
C ALA A 189 17.98 -5.46 0.70
N LEU A 190 16.93 -6.12 1.21
CA LEU A 190 15.54 -5.74 0.95
C LEU A 190 15.17 -4.41 1.60
N GLY A 191 15.66 -4.16 2.82
CA GLY A 191 15.44 -2.91 3.54
C GLY A 191 16.07 -1.71 2.86
N THR A 192 17.29 -1.86 2.33
CA THR A 192 17.98 -0.82 1.55
C THR A 192 17.18 -0.47 0.30
N GLU A 193 16.74 -1.49 -0.45
CA GLU A 193 15.92 -1.28 -1.65
C GLU A 193 14.63 -0.53 -1.35
N LEU A 194 13.93 -0.88 -0.26
CA LEU A 194 12.71 -0.21 0.17
C LEU A 194 12.96 1.24 0.63
N ILE A 195 14.03 1.48 1.38
CA ILE A 195 14.39 2.83 1.83
C ILE A 195 14.70 3.72 0.62
N GLU A 196 15.54 3.25 -0.30
CA GLU A 196 15.87 4.01 -1.52
C GLU A 196 14.63 4.33 -2.35
N ALA A 197 13.75 3.36 -2.55
CA ALA A 197 12.52 3.55 -3.30
C ALA A 197 11.58 4.57 -2.62
N ARG A 198 11.43 4.51 -1.29
CA ARG A 198 10.62 5.47 -0.53
C ARG A 198 11.21 6.88 -0.57
N LEU A 199 12.52 7.02 -0.43
CA LEU A 199 13.21 8.32 -0.55
C LEU A 199 13.01 8.92 -1.95
N GLY A 200 13.17 8.12 -3.00
CA GLY A 200 12.93 8.54 -4.38
C GLY A 200 11.49 8.98 -4.60
N LEU A 201 10.52 8.21 -4.08
CA LEU A 201 9.10 8.54 -4.17
C LEU A 201 8.78 9.85 -3.42
N ALA A 202 9.34 10.08 -2.25
CA ALA A 202 9.14 11.31 -1.50
C ALA A 202 9.68 12.53 -2.26
N ALA A 203 10.85 12.39 -2.89
CA ALA A 203 11.42 13.44 -3.73
C ALA A 203 10.52 13.75 -4.95
N ASP A 204 10.01 12.72 -5.61
CA ASP A 204 9.11 12.86 -6.77
C ASP A 204 7.75 13.49 -6.38
N LEU A 205 7.26 13.23 -5.17
CA LEU A 205 6.01 13.80 -4.65
C LEU A 205 6.14 15.23 -4.15
N SER A 206 7.32 15.73 -3.86
CA SER A 206 7.53 17.06 -3.27
C SER A 206 6.91 18.19 -4.07
N THR A 207 7.22 18.28 -5.35
CA THR A 207 6.68 19.34 -6.24
C THR A 207 5.16 19.25 -6.43
N PRO A 208 4.58 18.08 -6.78
CA PRO A 208 3.13 17.97 -6.92
C PRO A 208 2.39 18.18 -5.59
N LEU A 209 2.97 17.80 -4.45
CA LEU A 209 2.40 18.05 -3.13
C LEU A 209 2.28 19.55 -2.85
N THR A 210 3.35 20.31 -3.06
CA THR A 210 3.35 21.78 -2.87
C THR A 210 2.35 22.44 -3.78
N ALA A 211 2.30 22.06 -5.06
CA ALA A 211 1.34 22.62 -6.03
C ALA A 211 -0.11 22.32 -5.63
N ALA A 212 -0.43 21.06 -5.27
CA ALA A 212 -1.76 20.67 -4.86
C ALA A 212 -2.19 21.36 -3.54
N TYR A 213 -1.26 21.47 -2.58
CA TYR A 213 -1.53 22.14 -1.32
C TYR A 213 -1.87 23.62 -1.54
N SER A 214 -1.04 24.34 -2.31
CA SER A 214 -1.26 25.77 -2.60
C SER A 214 -2.58 26.00 -3.32
N ALA A 215 -2.97 25.11 -4.23
CA ALA A 215 -4.25 25.20 -4.95
C ALA A 215 -5.45 25.02 -4.04
N ILE A 216 -5.35 24.20 -2.98
CA ILE A 216 -6.45 23.92 -2.03
C ILE A 216 -6.47 24.95 -0.89
N ALA A 217 -5.32 25.26 -0.32
CA ALA A 217 -5.22 26.12 0.87
C ALA A 217 -5.31 27.61 0.55
N GLY A 218 -5.06 28.01 -0.70
CA GLY A 218 -5.00 29.42 -1.10
C GLY A 218 -3.86 30.21 -0.44
N ALA A 219 -2.93 29.52 0.23
CA ALA A 219 -1.78 30.09 0.92
C ALA A 219 -0.57 29.16 0.81
N ASP A 220 0.65 29.71 0.77
CA ASP A 220 1.88 28.95 0.74
C ASP A 220 2.36 28.68 2.17
N HIS A 221 2.04 27.49 2.69
CA HIS A 221 2.54 27.00 3.97
C HIS A 221 3.76 26.10 3.81
N GLN A 222 4.34 26.01 2.59
CA GLN A 222 5.53 25.23 2.27
C GLN A 222 5.47 23.78 2.81
N PRO A 223 4.46 22.98 2.45
CA PRO A 223 4.35 21.60 2.90
C PRO A 223 5.56 20.80 2.44
N GLN A 224 6.15 20.03 3.34
CA GLN A 224 7.30 19.19 3.06
C GLN A 224 6.99 17.74 3.40
N LEU A 225 7.54 16.83 2.62
CA LEU A 225 7.51 15.41 2.85
C LEU A 225 8.93 14.92 3.12
N ASP A 226 9.20 14.52 4.36
CA ASP A 226 10.51 14.05 4.79
C ASP A 226 10.43 12.69 5.49
N TRP A 227 11.56 11.98 5.56
CA TRP A 227 11.68 10.68 6.18
C TRP A 227 12.58 10.73 7.42
N ALA A 228 12.02 10.41 8.59
CA ALA A 228 12.79 10.07 9.77
C ALA A 228 13.29 8.63 9.66
N LEU A 229 14.54 8.44 9.29
CA LEU A 229 15.15 7.11 9.15
C LEU A 229 15.60 6.61 10.52
N SER A 230 14.89 5.62 11.07
CA SER A 230 15.22 5.00 12.37
C SER A 230 16.63 4.39 12.41
N VAL A 231 17.16 3.97 11.27
CA VAL A 231 18.54 3.48 11.14
C VAL A 231 19.60 4.54 11.46
N ARG A 232 19.23 5.83 11.50
CA ARG A 232 20.09 6.95 11.91
C ARG A 232 19.92 7.32 13.39
N GLY A 233 19.18 6.54 14.17
CA GLY A 233 18.84 6.85 15.56
C GLY A 233 17.83 7.99 15.70
N GLY A 234 17.14 8.37 14.63
CA GLY A 234 16.07 9.36 14.68
C GLY A 234 14.85 8.78 15.39
N ASP A 235 14.32 9.50 16.36
CA ASP A 235 13.03 9.19 16.96
C ASP A 235 11.92 9.52 15.95
N PRO A 236 11.09 8.57 15.55
CA PRO A 236 10.01 8.81 14.60
C PRO A 236 8.94 9.79 15.12
N ASP A 237 8.91 10.04 16.42
CA ASP A 237 7.97 10.97 17.07
C ASP A 237 8.55 12.39 17.24
N ILE A 238 9.84 12.59 16.97
CA ILE A 238 10.47 13.91 16.94
C ILE A 238 10.52 14.39 15.49
N PRO A 239 9.87 15.52 15.14
CA PRO A 239 9.97 16.07 13.80
C PRO A 239 11.45 16.37 13.50
N PRO A 240 11.94 16.00 12.31
CA PRO A 240 13.32 16.27 11.92
C PRO A 240 13.57 17.78 12.02
N THR A 241 14.58 18.17 12.78
CA THR A 241 15.13 19.53 12.70
C THR A 241 15.67 19.72 11.30
N LEU A 242 15.06 20.61 10.54
CA LEU A 242 15.44 20.92 9.15
C LEU A 242 16.94 21.23 9.08
N PRO A 243 17.73 20.48 8.29
CA PRO A 243 19.04 20.96 7.92
C PRO A 243 18.83 22.15 6.96
N ALA A 244 19.49 23.25 7.24
CA ALA A 244 19.57 24.39 6.33
C ALA A 244 19.91 23.91 4.92
N SER A 245 19.17 24.41 3.94
CA SER A 245 19.28 24.20 2.48
C SER A 245 20.66 23.75 2.01
N GLY A 246 20.80 22.49 1.54
CA GLY A 246 22.06 22.04 0.93
C GLY A 246 22.28 20.53 0.84
N ALA A 247 21.29 19.65 1.01
CA ALA A 247 21.55 18.23 1.21
C ALA A 247 21.17 17.30 0.04
N GLY A 248 21.67 17.59 -1.17
CA GLY A 248 21.67 16.59 -2.26
C GLY A 248 22.77 15.53 -2.20
N ALA A 249 23.80 15.73 -1.35
CA ALA A 249 25.00 14.87 -1.32
C ALA A 249 25.06 13.89 -0.12
N GLY A 250 24.18 14.04 0.88
CA GLY A 250 24.24 13.27 2.12
C GLY A 250 23.61 11.86 2.06
N ALA A 251 22.64 11.64 1.19
CA ALA A 251 21.91 10.38 1.13
C ALA A 251 22.77 9.19 0.67
N ARG A 252 23.69 9.41 -0.27
CA ARG A 252 24.58 8.35 -0.77
C ARG A 252 25.62 7.88 0.25
N ARG A 253 26.05 8.74 1.17
CA ARG A 253 27.05 8.39 2.19
C ARG A 253 26.50 7.50 3.31
N THR A 254 25.21 7.59 3.58
CA THR A 254 24.61 6.87 4.73
C THR A 254 24.27 5.42 4.44
N LEU A 255 24.04 5.09 3.16
CA LEU A 255 23.81 3.70 2.76
C LEU A 255 25.07 2.85 2.79
N GLN A 256 26.26 3.47 2.63
CA GLN A 256 27.55 2.77 2.83
C GLN A 256 27.82 2.46 4.31
N THR A 257 27.35 3.29 5.25
CA THR A 257 27.56 3.06 6.69
C THR A 257 26.70 1.91 7.25
N THR A 258 25.60 1.55 6.58
CA THR A 258 24.77 0.41 7.00
C THR A 258 25.48 -0.95 6.76
N ARG A 259 26.53 -0.98 5.95
CA ARG A 259 27.41 -2.15 5.76
C ARG A 259 28.48 -2.30 6.85
N GLU A 260 28.78 -1.26 7.59
CA GLU A 260 29.86 -1.24 8.61
C GLU A 260 29.35 -1.44 10.06
N VAL A 261 28.02 -1.47 10.30
CA VAL A 261 27.48 -1.76 11.63
C VAL A 261 26.99 -3.21 11.64
N ARG A 262 27.93 -4.11 11.94
CA ARG A 262 27.69 -5.49 12.36
C ARG A 262 27.45 -5.60 13.86
#